data_204c02fc0922f970c84f01b8c935fe2a
#
_entry.id   204c02fc0922f970c84f01b8c935fe2a
#
_cell.length_a   1.000
_cell.length_b   1.000
_cell.length_c   1.000
_cell.angle_alpha   90.00
_cell.angle_beta   90.00
_cell.angle_gamma   90.00
#
_symmetry.space_group_name_H-M   'P 1'
#
loop_
_entity.id
_entity.type
_entity.pdbx_description
1 polymer ?
#
loop_
_entity_poly.entity_id
_entity_poly.type
_entity_poly.pdbx_seq_one_letter_code
_entity_poly.pdbx_strand_id
1 'polypeptide(L)'
;MAPPVLHGLHHLKLPVTDLDASLLWYERVLGAQRLAHADHLDRSGTRYAVILSIPGVPVQLELRWAPDAAKAMNGYDPISFAAGTPEDLRAWAAHLDAEGIERSPITLGGAGHLLVFADPDGTYLRLLELPSGGVDSITLGKSMPEPEGPWVAPPSMQHPRVAKEA
;
A
#
# COMPACT_ATOMS: atom_id res chain seq x y z
N MET A 1 7.28 -20.17 29.35
CA MET A 1 6.76 -20.93 28.19
C MET A 1 6.90 -20.05 26.95
N ALA A 2 7.40 -20.57 25.84
CA ALA A 2 7.38 -19.86 24.58
C ALA A 2 5.93 -19.73 24.07
N PRO A 3 5.57 -18.63 23.36
CA PRO A 3 4.24 -18.48 22.78
C PRO A 3 4.01 -19.53 21.67
N PRO A 4 2.74 -19.86 21.37
CA PRO A 4 2.42 -20.69 20.21
C PRO A 4 2.92 -20.08 18.89
N VAL A 5 3.18 -20.93 17.92
CA VAL A 5 3.69 -20.51 16.60
C VAL A 5 2.53 -20.00 15.72
N LEU A 6 2.74 -18.86 15.06
CA LEU A 6 1.87 -18.37 13.97
C LEU A 6 2.22 -19.10 12.67
N HIS A 7 1.21 -19.40 11.84
CA HIS A 7 1.39 -20.12 10.57
C HIS A 7 1.37 -19.20 9.35
N GLY A 8 1.56 -17.90 9.54
CA GLY A 8 1.65 -16.90 8.50
C GLY A 8 0.65 -15.76 8.66
N LEU A 9 0.54 -14.94 7.62
CA LEU A 9 -0.43 -13.86 7.53
C LEU A 9 -1.68 -14.35 6.79
N HIS A 10 -2.85 -14.23 7.40
CA HIS A 10 -4.10 -14.71 6.82
C HIS A 10 -4.64 -13.72 5.77
N HIS A 11 -4.82 -12.46 6.13
CA HIS A 11 -5.23 -11.39 5.22
C HIS A 11 -4.85 -10.02 5.81
N LEU A 12 -4.80 -9.01 4.95
CA LEU A 12 -4.67 -7.61 5.32
C LEU A 12 -6.06 -6.96 5.35
N LYS A 13 -6.23 -5.89 6.14
CA LYS A 13 -7.48 -5.12 6.18
C LYS A 13 -7.20 -3.65 5.96
N LEU A 14 -7.96 -3.03 5.05
CA LEU A 14 -8.01 -1.59 4.88
C LEU A 14 -9.43 -1.08 5.15
N PRO A 15 -9.57 -0.07 6.00
CA PRO A 15 -10.84 0.62 6.19
C PRO A 15 -11.10 1.51 4.98
N VAL A 16 -12.37 1.60 4.57
CA VAL A 16 -12.83 2.46 3.47
C VAL A 16 -14.09 3.22 3.86
N THR A 17 -14.29 4.39 3.24
CA THR A 17 -15.50 5.20 3.45
C THR A 17 -16.64 4.77 2.54
N ASP A 18 -16.32 4.30 1.32
CA ASP A 18 -17.26 3.78 0.33
C ASP A 18 -16.76 2.46 -0.23
N LEU A 19 -17.46 1.38 0.12
CA LEU A 19 -17.03 0.02 -0.22
C LEU A 19 -17.09 -0.26 -1.73
N ASP A 20 -18.12 0.25 -2.42
CA ASP A 20 -18.30 -0.02 -3.84
C ASP A 20 -17.36 0.85 -4.70
N ALA A 21 -17.18 2.11 -4.35
CA ALA A 21 -16.20 2.98 -5.01
C ALA A 21 -14.77 2.46 -4.85
N SER A 22 -14.40 2.05 -3.64
CA SER A 22 -13.09 1.47 -3.37
C SER A 22 -12.90 0.16 -4.11
N LEU A 23 -13.89 -0.74 -4.12
CA LEU A 23 -13.83 -1.99 -4.88
C LEU A 23 -13.50 -1.74 -6.35
N LEU A 24 -14.27 -0.86 -7.01
CA LEU A 24 -14.06 -0.52 -8.42
C LEU A 24 -12.66 0.08 -8.67
N TRP A 25 -12.16 0.89 -7.74
CA TRP A 25 -10.83 1.47 -7.84
C TRP A 25 -9.73 0.39 -7.73
N TYR A 26 -9.81 -0.49 -6.74
CA TYR A 26 -8.83 -1.56 -6.54
C TYR A 26 -8.83 -2.57 -7.70
N GLU A 27 -10.00 -2.90 -8.27
CA GLU A 27 -10.12 -3.72 -9.47
C GLU A 27 -9.43 -3.05 -10.67
N ARG A 28 -9.68 -1.76 -10.90
CA ARG A 28 -9.14 -1.01 -12.02
C ARG A 28 -7.63 -0.77 -11.88
N VAL A 29 -7.18 -0.32 -10.71
CA VAL A 29 -5.80 0.16 -10.52
C VAL A 29 -4.84 -0.97 -10.19
N LEU A 30 -5.23 -1.92 -9.35
CA LEU A 30 -4.37 -3.04 -8.95
C LEU A 30 -4.70 -4.37 -9.67
N GLY A 31 -5.70 -4.39 -10.55
CA GLY A 31 -6.17 -5.63 -11.16
C GLY A 31 -6.76 -6.61 -10.13
N ALA A 32 -7.22 -6.10 -8.99
CA ALA A 32 -7.79 -6.91 -7.92
C ALA A 32 -9.04 -7.65 -8.42
N GLN A 33 -9.31 -8.81 -7.85
CA GLN A 33 -10.49 -9.64 -8.15
C GLN A 33 -11.26 -9.90 -6.86
N ARG A 34 -12.54 -9.50 -6.84
CA ARG A 34 -13.41 -9.78 -5.69
C ARG A 34 -13.71 -11.27 -5.58
N LEU A 35 -13.54 -11.81 -4.38
CA LEU A 35 -13.95 -13.15 -4.00
C LEU A 35 -15.36 -13.10 -3.39
N ALA A 36 -16.39 -13.00 -4.23
CA ALA A 36 -17.77 -12.71 -3.80
C ALA A 36 -18.32 -13.70 -2.77
N HIS A 37 -17.86 -14.96 -2.80
CA HIS A 37 -18.24 -15.99 -1.81
C HIS A 37 -17.68 -15.72 -0.40
N ALA A 38 -16.70 -14.83 -0.29
CA ALA A 38 -16.04 -14.45 0.96
C ALA A 38 -16.48 -13.05 1.47
N ASP A 39 -17.47 -12.43 0.83
CA ASP A 39 -18.02 -11.16 1.32
C ASP A 39 -18.55 -11.29 2.74
N HIS A 40 -18.34 -10.25 3.52
CA HIS A 40 -18.90 -10.19 4.87
C HIS A 40 -20.23 -9.45 4.87
N LEU A 41 -21.25 -10.14 5.35
CA LEU A 41 -22.59 -9.59 5.50
C LEU A 41 -22.94 -9.49 6.98
N ASP A 42 -23.68 -8.46 7.35
CA ASP A 42 -24.27 -8.36 8.68
C ASP A 42 -25.55 -9.21 8.81
N ARG A 43 -26.22 -9.14 9.97
CA ARG A 43 -27.44 -9.92 10.22
C ARG A 43 -28.61 -9.53 9.33
N SER A 44 -28.60 -8.33 8.74
CA SER A 44 -29.62 -7.87 7.78
C SER A 44 -29.34 -8.28 6.34
N GLY A 45 -28.15 -8.88 6.07
CA GLY A 45 -27.67 -9.19 4.75
C GLY A 45 -26.95 -8.02 4.07
N THR A 46 -26.70 -6.94 4.80
CA THR A 46 -25.94 -5.79 4.26
C THR A 46 -24.45 -6.10 4.23
N ARG A 47 -23.81 -5.90 3.07
CA ARG A 47 -22.38 -6.10 2.88
C ARG A 47 -21.62 -4.97 3.58
N TYR A 48 -20.67 -5.35 4.44
CA TYR A 48 -19.80 -4.40 5.14
C TYR A 48 -18.30 -4.63 4.88
N ALA A 49 -17.93 -5.73 4.23
CA ALA A 49 -16.58 -5.93 3.74
C ALA A 49 -16.54 -6.82 2.50
N VAL A 50 -15.53 -6.65 1.66
CA VAL A 50 -15.22 -7.49 0.50
C VAL A 50 -13.81 -8.03 0.62
N ILE A 51 -13.60 -9.24 0.11
CA ILE A 51 -12.29 -9.87 0.05
C ILE A 51 -11.80 -9.85 -1.38
N LEU A 52 -10.57 -9.38 -1.57
CA LEU A 52 -9.92 -9.26 -2.86
C LEU A 52 -8.70 -10.17 -2.93
N SER A 53 -8.48 -10.79 -4.09
CA SER A 53 -7.18 -11.29 -4.51
C SER A 53 -6.52 -10.27 -5.42
N ILE A 54 -5.21 -10.02 -5.23
CA ILE A 54 -4.42 -9.13 -6.08
C ILE A 54 -3.39 -9.99 -6.80
N PRO A 55 -3.25 -9.90 -8.14
CA PRO A 55 -2.27 -10.67 -8.88
C PRO A 55 -0.85 -10.50 -8.31
N GLY A 56 -0.16 -11.61 -8.08
CA GLY A 56 1.20 -11.61 -7.51
C GLY A 56 1.27 -11.42 -5.99
N VAL A 57 0.16 -11.14 -5.31
CA VAL A 57 0.12 -10.98 -3.85
C VAL A 57 -0.48 -12.24 -3.22
N PRO A 58 0.28 -13.02 -2.42
CA PRO A 58 -0.20 -14.30 -1.89
C PRO A 58 -1.21 -14.16 -0.75
N VAL A 59 -1.45 -12.94 -0.28
CA VAL A 59 -2.33 -12.63 0.84
C VAL A 59 -3.53 -11.82 0.34
N GLN A 60 -4.74 -12.19 0.78
CA GLN A 60 -5.95 -11.46 0.43
C GLN A 60 -5.97 -10.08 1.10
N LEU A 61 -6.64 -9.13 0.45
CA LEU A 61 -6.96 -7.83 0.97
C LEU A 61 -8.46 -7.75 1.28
N GLU A 62 -8.79 -7.41 2.51
CA GLU A 62 -10.15 -7.08 2.91
C GLU A 62 -10.35 -5.57 2.86
N LEU A 63 -11.28 -5.08 2.06
CA LEU A 63 -11.79 -3.72 2.19
C LEU A 63 -12.99 -3.76 3.14
N ARG A 64 -12.92 -2.96 4.21
CA ARG A 64 -13.96 -2.92 5.24
C ARG A 64 -14.57 -1.54 5.34
N TRP A 65 -15.89 -1.45 5.25
CA TRP A 65 -16.60 -0.22 5.54
C TRP A 65 -16.39 0.21 6.99
N ALA A 66 -15.57 1.21 7.19
CA ALA A 66 -15.20 1.77 8.49
C ALA A 66 -14.78 3.24 8.33
N PRO A 67 -15.74 4.16 8.05
CA PRO A 67 -15.42 5.52 7.61
C PRO A 67 -14.52 6.32 8.56
N ASP A 68 -14.69 6.17 9.87
CA ASP A 68 -13.86 6.91 10.82
C ASP A 68 -12.43 6.40 10.86
N ALA A 69 -12.24 5.08 10.74
CA ALA A 69 -10.91 4.49 10.64
C ALA A 69 -10.23 4.86 9.31
N ALA A 70 -10.98 4.88 8.20
CA ALA A 70 -10.46 5.32 6.90
C ALA A 70 -9.96 6.77 6.95
N LYS A 71 -10.77 7.68 7.52
CA LYS A 71 -10.37 9.08 7.72
C LYS A 71 -9.12 9.22 8.60
N ALA A 72 -9.01 8.40 9.64
CA ALA A 72 -7.84 8.40 10.53
C ALA A 72 -6.58 7.84 9.86
N MET A 73 -6.76 6.99 8.83
CA MET A 73 -5.65 6.40 8.05
C MET A 73 -5.20 7.27 6.87
N ASN A 74 -5.96 8.30 6.51
CA ASN A 74 -5.59 9.22 5.44
C ASN A 74 -4.16 9.77 5.64
N GLY A 75 -3.33 9.68 4.61
CA GLY A 75 -1.93 10.09 4.65
C GLY A 75 -0.96 9.10 5.28
N TYR A 76 -1.42 7.91 5.68
CA TYR A 76 -0.58 6.82 6.17
C TYR A 76 -0.39 5.73 5.09
N ASP A 77 0.76 5.04 5.08
CA ASP A 77 1.10 3.98 4.13
C ASP A 77 1.24 2.60 4.81
N PRO A 78 0.14 1.90 5.06
CA PRO A 78 0.14 0.63 5.79
C PRO A 78 0.70 -0.54 5.00
N ILE A 79 0.79 -0.44 3.66
CA ILE A 79 1.15 -1.56 2.78
C ILE A 79 2.22 -1.12 1.78
N SER A 80 3.30 -1.92 1.72
CA SER A 80 4.29 -1.84 0.66
C SER A 80 4.24 -3.13 -0.17
N PHE A 81 3.90 -3.01 -1.44
CA PHE A 81 3.92 -4.12 -2.38
C PHE A 81 5.30 -4.25 -3.02
N ALA A 82 5.73 -5.46 -3.27
CA ALA A 82 6.94 -5.73 -4.03
C ALA A 82 6.65 -5.58 -5.53
N ALA A 83 7.35 -4.67 -6.19
CA ALA A 83 7.19 -4.42 -7.63
C ALA A 83 8.21 -5.16 -8.50
N GLY A 84 9.12 -5.93 -7.89
CA GLY A 84 10.13 -6.67 -8.64
C GLY A 84 11.33 -5.81 -9.03
N THR A 85 11.45 -5.43 -10.28
CA THR A 85 12.60 -4.72 -10.87
C THR A 85 12.34 -3.22 -11.03
N PRO A 86 13.37 -2.39 -11.29
CA PRO A 86 13.18 -0.99 -11.68
C PRO A 86 12.34 -0.82 -12.96
N GLU A 87 12.39 -1.77 -13.89
CA GLU A 87 11.56 -1.81 -15.09
C GLU A 87 10.08 -1.98 -14.72
N ASP A 88 9.78 -2.86 -13.76
CA ASP A 88 8.41 -3.07 -13.28
C ASP A 88 7.88 -1.80 -12.60
N LEU A 89 8.70 -1.08 -11.83
CA LEU A 89 8.31 0.22 -11.27
C LEU A 89 7.99 1.26 -12.36
N ARG A 90 8.76 1.30 -13.45
CA ARG A 90 8.46 2.17 -14.58
C ARG A 90 7.17 1.79 -15.29
N ALA A 91 6.90 0.49 -15.43
CA ALA A 91 5.64 0.01 -15.99
C ALA A 91 4.45 0.39 -15.09
N TRP A 92 4.59 0.26 -13.78
CA TRP A 92 3.59 0.72 -12.82
C TRP A 92 3.38 2.23 -12.89
N ALA A 93 4.44 3.03 -12.99
CA ALA A 93 4.35 4.48 -13.15
C ALA A 93 3.53 4.86 -14.41
N ALA A 94 3.83 4.23 -15.53
CA ALA A 94 3.10 4.44 -16.77
C ALA A 94 1.63 4.00 -16.68
N HIS A 95 1.35 2.88 -15.99
CA HIS A 95 -0.02 2.42 -15.75
C HIS A 95 -0.81 3.43 -14.90
N LEU A 96 -0.25 3.90 -13.78
CA LEU A 96 -0.90 4.89 -12.92
C LEU A 96 -1.18 6.20 -13.67
N ASP A 97 -0.22 6.67 -14.49
CA ASP A 97 -0.41 7.84 -15.32
C ASP A 97 -1.55 7.64 -16.33
N ALA A 98 -1.64 6.47 -16.98
CA ALA A 98 -2.72 6.13 -17.91
C ALA A 98 -4.09 6.05 -17.22
N GLU A 99 -4.13 5.62 -15.96
CA GLU A 99 -5.34 5.58 -15.13
C GLU A 99 -5.70 6.93 -14.49
N GLY A 100 -4.87 7.97 -14.71
CA GLY A 100 -5.06 9.30 -14.14
C GLY A 100 -4.86 9.35 -12.63
N ILE A 101 -4.05 8.45 -12.08
CA ILE A 101 -3.73 8.38 -10.65
C ILE A 101 -2.51 9.25 -10.36
N GLU A 102 -2.67 10.22 -9.46
CA GLU A 102 -1.55 11.01 -8.97
C GLU A 102 -0.57 10.12 -8.18
N ARG A 103 0.71 10.23 -8.50
CA ARG A 103 1.77 9.43 -7.89
C ARG A 103 3.02 10.25 -7.62
N SER A 104 3.91 9.72 -6.76
CA SER A 104 5.25 10.27 -6.60
C SER A 104 6.11 10.04 -7.85
N PRO A 105 7.20 10.79 -8.04
CA PRO A 105 8.32 10.31 -8.84
C PRO A 105 8.81 8.95 -8.33
N ILE A 106 9.50 8.18 -9.20
CA ILE A 106 10.26 7.03 -8.72
C ILE A 106 11.46 7.58 -7.97
N THR A 107 11.58 7.28 -6.69
CA THR A 107 12.64 7.78 -5.80
C THR A 107 13.46 6.63 -5.24
N LEU A 108 14.73 6.90 -4.94
CA LEU A 108 15.59 5.93 -4.25
C LEU A 108 15.36 6.03 -2.74
N GLY A 109 14.84 4.96 -2.15
CA GLY A 109 14.70 4.81 -0.71
C GLY A 109 15.82 4.00 -0.08
N GLY A 110 15.74 3.78 1.23
CA GLY A 110 16.72 2.98 1.96
C GLY A 110 16.81 1.52 1.53
N ALA A 111 15.72 0.98 0.97
CA ALA A 111 15.60 -0.44 0.57
C ALA A 111 15.61 -0.65 -0.96
N GLY A 112 15.71 0.39 -1.76
CA GLY A 112 15.62 0.35 -3.22
C GLY A 112 14.73 1.46 -3.76
N HIS A 113 14.45 1.44 -5.07
CA HIS A 113 13.53 2.40 -5.66
C HIS A 113 12.10 2.16 -5.20
N LEU A 114 11.34 3.23 -5.10
CA LEU A 114 9.94 3.18 -4.68
C LEU A 114 9.09 4.18 -5.43
N LEU A 115 7.78 3.90 -5.44
CA LEU A 115 6.71 4.71 -6.01
C LEU A 115 5.55 4.70 -5.02
N VAL A 116 4.91 5.85 -4.80
CA VAL A 116 3.79 6.01 -3.87
C VAL A 116 2.61 6.66 -4.58
N PHE A 117 1.42 6.19 -4.28
CA PHE A 117 0.15 6.74 -4.75
C PHE A 117 -0.92 6.52 -3.69
N ALA A 118 -2.06 7.20 -3.81
CA ALA A 118 -3.15 7.10 -2.83
C ALA A 118 -4.35 6.34 -3.40
N ASP A 119 -5.06 5.63 -2.51
CA ASP A 119 -6.39 5.12 -2.79
C ASP A 119 -7.47 6.23 -2.67
N PRO A 120 -8.76 5.96 -2.94
CA PRO A 120 -9.83 6.97 -2.85
C PRO A 120 -10.00 7.61 -1.47
N ASP A 121 -9.61 6.92 -0.41
CA ASP A 121 -9.67 7.42 0.97
C ASP A 121 -8.40 8.18 1.39
N GLY A 122 -7.41 8.30 0.49
CA GLY A 122 -6.12 8.94 0.77
C GLY A 122 -5.16 8.06 1.57
N THR A 123 -5.43 6.76 1.67
CA THR A 123 -4.46 5.80 2.19
C THR A 123 -3.37 5.58 1.15
N TYR A 124 -2.12 5.78 1.56
CA TYR A 124 -1.00 5.59 0.65
C TYR A 124 -0.66 4.11 0.47
N LEU A 125 -0.42 3.74 -0.79
CA LEU A 125 0.10 2.45 -1.20
C LEU A 125 1.49 2.66 -1.79
N ARG A 126 2.41 1.79 -1.41
CA ARG A 126 3.78 1.87 -1.87
C ARG A 126 4.13 0.67 -2.73
N LEU A 127 4.79 0.93 -3.85
CA LEU A 127 5.47 -0.08 -4.65
C LEU A 127 6.96 0.04 -4.39
N LEU A 128 7.61 -1.05 -4.03
CA LEU A 128 9.01 -1.09 -3.67
C LEU A 128 9.74 -2.11 -4.55
N GLU A 129 10.85 -1.70 -5.13
CA GLU A 129 11.78 -2.61 -5.79
C GLU A 129 12.24 -3.70 -4.80
N LEU A 130 12.27 -4.95 -5.25
CA LEU A 130 12.91 -6.02 -4.49
C LEU A 130 14.39 -6.06 -4.84
N PRO A 131 15.29 -5.76 -3.90
CA PRO A 131 16.73 -5.91 -4.14
C PRO A 131 17.06 -7.37 -4.47
N SER A 132 18.03 -7.58 -5.36
CA SER A 132 18.43 -8.91 -5.85
C SER A 132 18.87 -9.89 -4.75
N GLY A 133 19.23 -9.39 -3.57
CA GLY A 133 19.55 -10.18 -2.37
C GLY A 133 18.41 -10.29 -1.35
N GLY A 134 17.20 -9.87 -1.70
CA GLY A 134 16.09 -9.82 -0.74
C GLY A 134 16.30 -8.81 0.39
N VAL A 135 15.50 -8.93 1.43
CA VAL A 135 15.54 -8.01 2.60
C VAL A 135 16.90 -8.01 3.29
N ASP A 136 17.61 -9.13 3.28
CA ASP A 136 18.94 -9.30 3.92
C ASP A 136 20.04 -8.49 3.21
N SER A 137 19.81 -8.06 1.96
CA SER A 137 20.76 -7.22 1.21
C SER A 137 20.59 -5.73 1.49
N ILE A 138 19.58 -5.34 2.26
CA ILE A 138 19.29 -3.94 2.58
C ILE A 138 20.32 -3.42 3.56
N THR A 139 21.14 -2.46 3.13
CA THR A 139 22.08 -1.79 4.03
C THR A 139 21.37 -0.67 4.75
N LEU A 140 21.03 -0.89 6.02
CA LEU A 140 20.46 0.15 6.88
C LEU A 140 21.47 1.30 7.07
N GLY A 141 20.98 2.54 7.04
CA GLY A 141 21.76 3.73 7.43
C GLY A 141 22.13 4.70 6.31
N LYS A 142 21.67 4.50 5.08
CA LYS A 142 21.73 5.57 4.09
C LYS A 142 20.56 6.52 4.31
N SER A 143 20.85 7.81 4.51
CA SER A 143 19.81 8.84 4.49
C SER A 143 19.10 8.78 3.13
N MET A 144 17.76 8.80 3.15
CA MET A 144 16.98 8.90 1.92
C MET A 144 17.33 10.21 1.23
N PRO A 145 17.65 10.22 -0.07
CA PRO A 145 17.75 11.47 -0.81
C PRO A 145 16.38 12.18 -0.75
N GLU A 146 16.40 13.49 -0.63
CA GLU A 146 15.17 14.27 -0.77
C GLU A 146 14.63 14.05 -2.19
N PRO A 147 13.31 13.82 -2.36
CA PRO A 147 12.73 13.68 -3.68
C PRO A 147 12.96 14.95 -4.50
N GLU A 148 13.45 14.80 -5.72
CA GLU A 148 13.59 15.91 -6.65
C GLU A 148 12.21 16.29 -7.21
N GLY A 149 11.82 17.55 -7.10
CA GLY A 149 10.60 18.09 -7.72
C GLY A 149 9.53 18.57 -6.73
N PRO A 150 8.32 18.94 -7.23
CA PRO A 150 7.26 19.53 -6.41
C PRO A 150 6.52 18.52 -5.52
N TRP A 151 6.83 17.21 -5.62
CA TRP A 151 6.18 16.21 -4.80
C TRP A 151 6.63 16.31 -3.35
N VAL A 152 5.67 16.50 -2.46
CA VAL A 152 5.91 16.53 -1.01
C VAL A 152 5.66 15.14 -0.46
N ALA A 153 6.69 14.56 0.18
CA ALA A 153 6.54 13.26 0.82
C ALA A 153 5.41 13.31 1.86
N PRO A 154 4.48 12.34 1.85
CA PRO A 154 3.43 12.26 2.86
C PRO A 154 4.03 12.17 4.27
N PRO A 155 3.30 12.57 5.32
CA PRO A 155 3.80 12.56 6.70
C PRO A 155 4.40 11.22 7.13
N SER A 156 3.85 10.10 6.68
CA SER A 156 4.35 8.74 6.95
C SER A 156 5.74 8.47 6.37
N MET A 157 6.18 9.24 5.39
CA MET A 157 7.51 9.14 4.77
C MET A 157 8.48 10.22 5.29
N GLN A 158 7.98 11.20 6.05
CA GLN A 158 8.83 12.21 6.67
C GLN A 158 9.40 11.64 7.96
N HIS A 159 10.72 11.48 8.02
CA HIS A 159 11.37 11.17 9.28
C HIS A 159 11.21 12.34 10.25
N PRO A 160 10.82 12.11 11.51
CA PRO A 160 10.87 13.16 12.51
C PRO A 160 12.31 13.71 12.52
N ARG A 161 12.46 15.01 12.29
CA ARG A 161 13.76 15.67 12.46
C ARG A 161 14.15 15.47 13.93
N VAL A 162 15.09 14.57 14.16
CA VAL A 162 15.73 14.51 15.48
C VAL A 162 16.35 15.87 15.68
N ALA A 163 15.81 16.64 16.63
CA ALA A 163 16.44 17.90 17.03
C ALA A 163 17.87 17.54 17.40
N LYS A 164 18.86 18.08 16.65
CA LYS A 164 20.24 17.99 17.08
C LYS A 164 20.29 18.74 18.40
N GLU A 165 20.46 18.00 19.49
CA GLU A 165 20.81 18.63 20.77
C GLU A 165 22.05 19.46 20.52
N ALA A 166 21.93 20.77 20.83
CA ALA A 166 22.99 21.77 20.70
C ALA A 166 24.01 21.60 21.82
#